data_022de0e0082cf5da9e08dfd9b27f400c
#
_entry.id   022de0e0082cf5da9e08dfd9b27f400c
#
_cell.length_a   1.000
_cell.length_b   1.000
_cell.length_c   1.000
_cell.angle_alpha   90.00
_cell.angle_beta   90.00
_cell.angle_gamma   90.00
#
_symmetry.space_group_name_H-M   'P 1'
#
loop_
_entity.id
_entity.type
_entity.pdbx_description
1 polymer ?
#
loop_
_entity_poly.entity_id
_entity_poly.type
_entity_poly.pdbx_seq_one_letter_code
_entity_poly.pdbx_strand_id
1 'polypeptide(L)'
;MEKADAYARGRAAWPDIAVDPAVFAAHVAHLDLPSEPHADLYLACACAHDDPGALATFDRELLGAVGKHIRRIDGSRELADEVRQLVRERLLVARDGERPRIAAYAGRGPLAAWVRVTAVRVALDVQRKRGGDPAAGGSASQLAAGELDPEAALIRARYQRDYEAALREALGELTAKQRNLLRMHFVDGMTVERIGTAYRVHRATAARWIVELRRQLLDAIYHRLGAQLALGPSEFASLTAVVRSQLHVSLGGLLGAPP
;
A
#
# COMPACT_ATOMS: atom_id res chain seq x y z
N MET A 1 -13.58 -9.02 -23.01
CA MET A 1 -12.38 -9.78 -23.36
C MET A 1 -11.35 -9.71 -22.22
N GLU A 2 -10.98 -8.55 -21.77
CA GLU A 2 -9.97 -8.31 -20.71
C GLU A 2 -10.26 -8.99 -19.35
N LYS A 3 -11.53 -8.97 -18.89
CA LYS A 3 -11.93 -9.59 -17.60
C LYS A 3 -11.92 -11.13 -17.65
N ALA A 4 -12.22 -11.74 -18.80
CA ALA A 4 -12.15 -13.19 -18.97
C ALA A 4 -10.69 -13.67 -19.01
N ASP A 5 -9.81 -12.89 -19.62
CA ASP A 5 -8.36 -13.15 -19.63
C ASP A 5 -7.77 -13.03 -18.22
N ALA A 6 -8.16 -12.00 -17.46
CA ALA A 6 -7.75 -11.83 -16.06
C ALA A 6 -8.18 -13.02 -15.18
N TYR A 7 -9.40 -13.52 -15.37
CA TYR A 7 -9.88 -14.71 -14.68
C TYR A 7 -9.04 -15.95 -15.03
N ALA A 8 -8.80 -16.18 -16.32
CA ALA A 8 -8.03 -17.34 -16.79
C ALA A 8 -6.60 -17.35 -16.23
N ARG A 9 -5.93 -16.20 -16.23
CA ARG A 9 -4.58 -16.04 -15.64
C ARG A 9 -4.58 -16.23 -14.12
N GLY A 10 -5.58 -15.68 -13.44
CA GLY A 10 -5.73 -15.85 -12.00
C GLY A 10 -5.91 -17.31 -11.62
N ARG A 11 -6.80 -18.03 -12.31
CA ARG A 11 -7.02 -19.45 -12.11
C ARG A 11 -5.80 -20.32 -12.44
N ALA A 12 -5.04 -19.95 -13.48
CA ALA A 12 -3.79 -20.66 -13.82
C ALA A 12 -2.71 -20.48 -12.73
N ALA A 13 -2.64 -19.30 -12.11
CA ALA A 13 -1.71 -19.04 -11.03
C ALA A 13 -2.10 -19.75 -9.72
N TRP A 14 -3.39 -19.94 -9.46
CA TRP A 14 -3.93 -20.56 -8.25
C TRP A 14 -4.88 -21.73 -8.58
N PRO A 15 -4.35 -22.86 -9.09
CA PRO A 15 -5.17 -23.97 -9.58
C PRO A 15 -6.04 -24.63 -8.49
N ASP A 16 -5.61 -24.57 -7.24
CA ASP A 16 -6.31 -25.14 -6.08
C ASP A 16 -7.40 -24.25 -5.50
N ILE A 17 -7.56 -23.01 -6.04
CA ILE A 17 -8.56 -22.05 -5.60
C ILE A 17 -9.65 -21.97 -6.66
N ALA A 18 -10.89 -22.17 -6.27
CA ALA A 18 -12.03 -22.16 -7.19
C ALA A 18 -12.93 -20.93 -6.95
N VAL A 19 -12.86 -19.97 -7.83
CA VAL A 19 -13.77 -18.80 -7.85
C VAL A 19 -14.76 -18.98 -8.99
N ASP A 20 -16.04 -18.75 -8.73
CA ASP A 20 -17.04 -18.71 -9.80
C ASP A 20 -16.76 -17.55 -10.76
N PRO A 21 -16.77 -17.77 -12.10
CA PRO A 21 -16.52 -16.72 -13.08
C PRO A 21 -17.43 -15.50 -12.95
N ALA A 22 -18.70 -15.71 -12.57
CA ALA A 22 -19.65 -14.61 -12.36
C ALA A 22 -19.32 -13.80 -11.12
N VAL A 23 -18.87 -14.46 -10.05
CA VAL A 23 -18.41 -13.82 -8.81
C VAL A 23 -17.17 -12.97 -9.08
N PHE A 24 -16.20 -13.51 -9.81
CA PHE A 24 -15.01 -12.74 -10.19
C PHE A 24 -15.36 -11.54 -11.07
N ALA A 25 -16.21 -11.76 -12.09
CA ALA A 25 -16.65 -10.68 -12.99
C ALA A 25 -17.37 -9.55 -12.22
N ALA A 26 -18.21 -9.89 -11.23
CA ALA A 26 -18.87 -8.92 -10.36
C ALA A 26 -17.87 -8.18 -9.46
N HIS A 27 -16.87 -8.90 -8.92
CA HIS A 27 -15.82 -8.33 -8.07
C HIS A 27 -15.01 -7.27 -8.82
N VAL A 28 -14.64 -7.52 -10.07
CA VAL A 28 -13.85 -6.61 -10.90
C VAL A 28 -14.69 -5.68 -11.80
N ALA A 29 -16.02 -5.67 -11.65
CA ALA A 29 -16.93 -4.95 -12.55
C ALA A 29 -16.64 -3.44 -12.62
N HIS A 30 -16.30 -2.86 -11.48
CA HIS A 30 -16.05 -1.43 -11.28
C HIS A 30 -14.58 -1.04 -11.35
N LEU A 31 -13.68 -1.99 -11.64
CA LEU A 31 -12.25 -1.73 -11.73
C LEU A 31 -11.84 -1.49 -13.18
N ASP A 32 -10.99 -0.48 -13.39
CA ASP A 32 -10.12 -0.42 -14.56
C ASP A 32 -9.02 -1.45 -14.34
N LEU A 33 -9.10 -2.59 -15.04
CA LEU A 33 -8.18 -3.69 -14.83
C LEU A 33 -6.77 -3.26 -15.26
N PRO A 34 -5.79 -3.35 -14.37
CA PRO A 34 -4.40 -3.16 -14.74
C PRO A 34 -3.93 -4.32 -15.62
N SER A 35 -2.86 -4.09 -16.38
CA SER A 35 -2.24 -5.13 -17.20
C SER A 35 -1.79 -6.33 -16.35
N GLU A 36 -1.41 -6.10 -15.11
CA GLU A 36 -0.98 -7.04 -14.07
C GLU A 36 -1.17 -6.39 -12.66
N PRO A 37 -1.29 -7.11 -11.56
CA PRO A 37 -1.26 -8.58 -11.38
C PRO A 37 -2.66 -9.20 -11.29
N HIS A 38 -3.05 -9.97 -12.29
CA HIS A 38 -4.35 -10.66 -12.32
C HIS A 38 -4.45 -11.80 -11.29
N ALA A 39 -3.33 -12.48 -10.99
CA ALA A 39 -3.27 -13.52 -9.98
C ALA A 39 -3.63 -13.00 -8.58
N ASP A 40 -3.16 -11.81 -8.23
CA ASP A 40 -3.44 -11.16 -6.96
C ASP A 40 -4.91 -10.73 -6.83
N LEU A 41 -5.53 -10.27 -7.92
CA LEU A 41 -6.96 -9.96 -7.96
C LEU A 41 -7.83 -11.21 -7.76
N TYR A 42 -7.42 -12.32 -8.36
CA TYR A 42 -8.12 -13.59 -8.21
C TYR A 42 -8.06 -14.09 -6.76
N LEU A 43 -6.86 -14.08 -6.16
CA LEU A 43 -6.67 -14.44 -4.75
C LEU A 43 -7.45 -13.51 -3.82
N ALA A 44 -7.41 -12.21 -4.05
CA ALA A 44 -8.15 -11.24 -3.24
C ALA A 44 -9.66 -11.43 -3.36
N CYS A 45 -10.18 -11.73 -4.56
CA CYS A 45 -11.58 -12.07 -4.78
C CYS A 45 -11.98 -13.33 -3.98
N ALA A 46 -11.20 -14.40 -4.07
CA ALA A 46 -11.45 -15.64 -3.35
C ALA A 46 -11.45 -15.43 -1.82
N CYS A 47 -10.46 -14.69 -1.30
CA CYS A 47 -10.42 -14.33 0.12
C CYS A 47 -11.63 -13.48 0.56
N ALA A 48 -12.11 -12.58 -0.31
CA ALA A 48 -13.27 -11.73 -0.02
C ALA A 48 -14.60 -12.51 0.02
N HIS A 49 -14.59 -13.75 -0.47
CA HIS A 49 -15.72 -14.69 -0.44
C HIS A 49 -15.47 -15.88 0.47
N ASP A 50 -14.56 -15.74 1.44
CA ASP A 50 -14.25 -16.71 2.47
C ASP A 50 -13.85 -18.11 1.96
N ASP A 51 -13.21 -18.18 0.75
CA ASP A 51 -12.69 -19.45 0.24
C ASP A 51 -11.57 -19.98 1.16
N PRO A 52 -11.72 -21.19 1.74
CA PRO A 52 -10.75 -21.71 2.71
C PRO A 52 -9.34 -21.90 2.13
N GLY A 53 -9.24 -22.30 0.86
CA GLY A 53 -7.96 -22.49 0.16
C GLY A 53 -7.25 -21.16 -0.07
N ALA A 54 -8.02 -20.13 -0.45
CA ALA A 54 -7.50 -18.79 -0.62
C ALA A 54 -7.03 -18.17 0.70
N LEU A 55 -7.81 -18.35 1.78
CA LEU A 55 -7.44 -17.87 3.11
C LEU A 55 -6.17 -18.56 3.62
N ALA A 56 -6.05 -19.88 3.45
CA ALA A 56 -4.84 -20.62 3.80
C ALA A 56 -3.63 -20.18 2.97
N THR A 57 -3.82 -19.92 1.69
CA THR A 57 -2.77 -19.41 0.80
C THR A 57 -2.35 -18.00 1.20
N PHE A 58 -3.29 -17.12 1.48
CA PHE A 58 -3.02 -15.76 1.97
C PHE A 58 -2.21 -15.79 3.27
N ASP A 59 -2.57 -16.64 4.22
CA ASP A 59 -1.84 -16.80 5.47
C ASP A 59 -0.40 -17.28 5.24
N ARG A 60 -0.22 -18.29 4.40
CA ARG A 60 1.09 -18.87 4.13
C ARG A 60 2.00 -17.92 3.35
N GLU A 61 1.52 -17.40 2.23
CA GLU A 61 2.35 -16.64 1.29
C GLU A 61 2.53 -15.18 1.71
N LEU A 62 1.49 -14.56 2.25
CA LEU A 62 1.49 -13.11 2.51
C LEU A 62 1.69 -12.80 4.01
N LEU A 63 0.94 -13.43 4.90
CA LEU A 63 1.09 -13.19 6.33
C LEU A 63 2.31 -13.90 6.92
N GLY A 64 2.77 -15.01 6.33
CA GLY A 64 4.02 -15.68 6.72
C GLY A 64 5.24 -14.76 6.66
N ALA A 65 5.25 -13.79 5.74
CA ALA A 65 6.35 -12.84 5.57
C ALA A 65 6.30 -11.64 6.54
N VAL A 66 5.22 -11.44 7.31
CA VAL A 66 5.02 -10.25 8.18
C VAL A 66 6.18 -10.04 9.15
N GLY A 67 6.66 -11.10 9.81
CA GLY A 67 7.78 -11.00 10.75
C GLY A 67 9.07 -10.44 10.12
N LYS A 68 9.35 -10.77 8.85
CA LYS A 68 10.50 -10.20 8.12
C LYS A 68 10.31 -8.70 7.89
N HIS A 69 9.09 -8.28 7.58
CA HIS A 69 8.78 -6.88 7.23
C HIS A 69 8.86 -5.94 8.42
N ILE A 70 8.53 -6.42 9.63
CA ILE A 70 8.51 -5.60 10.83
C ILE A 70 9.75 -5.77 11.72
N ARG A 71 10.70 -6.63 11.35
CA ARG A 71 11.89 -6.95 12.15
C ARG A 71 12.73 -5.73 12.58
N ARG A 72 12.71 -4.65 11.79
CA ARG A 72 13.41 -3.41 12.12
C ARG A 72 12.65 -2.53 13.11
N ILE A 73 11.35 -2.76 13.29
CA ILE A 73 10.51 -2.09 14.28
C ILE A 73 10.72 -2.79 15.62
N ASP A 74 10.53 -4.11 15.62
CA ASP A 74 10.78 -5.00 16.75
C ASP A 74 10.95 -6.42 16.18
N GLY A 75 12.05 -7.08 16.54
CA GLY A 75 12.35 -8.43 16.08
C GLY A 75 11.70 -9.53 16.91
N SER A 76 10.85 -9.19 17.90
CA SER A 76 10.20 -10.17 18.75
C SER A 76 9.16 -10.99 17.98
N ARG A 77 9.04 -12.25 18.35
CA ARG A 77 8.06 -13.16 17.78
C ARG A 77 6.64 -12.77 18.22
N GLU A 78 6.52 -12.29 19.44
CA GLU A 78 5.26 -11.84 20.03
C GLU A 78 4.64 -10.70 19.22
N LEU A 79 5.42 -9.69 18.84
CA LEU A 79 4.93 -8.61 17.99
C LEU A 79 4.59 -9.13 16.59
N ALA A 80 5.40 -10.03 16.04
CA ALA A 80 5.13 -10.57 14.71
C ALA A 80 3.81 -11.35 14.67
N ASP A 81 3.52 -12.14 15.70
CA ASP A 81 2.28 -12.93 15.81
C ASP A 81 1.06 -12.00 16.05
N GLU A 82 1.20 -11.01 16.93
CA GLU A 82 0.14 -10.01 17.15
C GLU A 82 -0.16 -9.20 15.88
N VAL A 83 0.86 -8.71 15.19
CA VAL A 83 0.69 -7.95 13.94
C VAL A 83 0.08 -8.82 12.85
N ARG A 84 0.47 -10.09 12.75
CA ARG A 84 -0.12 -11.05 11.80
C ARG A 84 -1.62 -11.20 12.04
N GLN A 85 -2.01 -11.39 13.29
CA GLN A 85 -3.42 -11.52 13.66
C GLN A 85 -4.21 -10.23 13.37
N LEU A 86 -3.68 -9.07 13.75
CA LEU A 86 -4.33 -7.78 13.48
C LEU A 86 -4.46 -7.45 11.99
N VAL A 87 -3.46 -7.83 11.17
CA VAL A 87 -3.53 -7.66 9.72
C VAL A 87 -4.59 -8.58 9.12
N ARG A 88 -4.66 -9.84 9.60
CA ARG A 88 -5.69 -10.81 9.20
C ARG A 88 -7.09 -10.26 9.50
N GLU A 89 -7.34 -9.84 10.73
CA GLU A 89 -8.62 -9.24 11.12
C GLU A 89 -8.96 -8.02 10.28
N ARG A 90 -7.98 -7.14 10.07
CA ARG A 90 -8.17 -5.88 9.34
C ARG A 90 -8.51 -6.07 7.88
N LEU A 91 -7.94 -7.09 7.23
CA LEU A 91 -8.09 -7.31 5.79
C LEU A 91 -9.18 -8.32 5.45
N LEU A 92 -9.34 -9.38 6.25
CA LEU A 92 -10.17 -10.53 5.90
C LEU A 92 -11.49 -10.59 6.69
N VAL A 93 -11.59 -9.91 7.83
CA VAL A 93 -12.84 -9.95 8.61
C VAL A 93 -13.76 -8.81 8.20
N ALA A 94 -14.96 -9.16 7.80
CA ALA A 94 -16.06 -8.23 7.55
C ALA A 94 -16.50 -7.57 8.87
N ARG A 95 -16.81 -6.29 8.85
CA ARG A 95 -17.31 -5.53 10.01
C ARG A 95 -18.61 -4.85 9.66
N ASP A 96 -19.55 -4.85 10.61
CA ASP A 96 -20.80 -4.08 10.52
C ASP A 96 -21.61 -4.31 9.22
N GLY A 97 -21.56 -5.54 8.66
CA GLY A 97 -22.27 -5.89 7.42
C GLY A 97 -21.57 -5.38 6.14
N GLU A 98 -20.39 -4.76 6.26
CA GLU A 98 -19.56 -4.41 5.12
C GLU A 98 -18.74 -5.61 4.61
N ARG A 99 -18.32 -5.56 3.36
CA ARG A 99 -17.40 -6.56 2.81
C ARG A 99 -16.03 -6.47 3.48
N PRO A 100 -15.27 -7.58 3.60
CA PRO A 100 -13.92 -7.56 4.12
C PRO A 100 -13.05 -6.60 3.29
N ARG A 101 -12.10 -5.94 3.95
CA ARG A 101 -11.32 -4.87 3.32
C ARG A 101 -10.49 -5.34 2.12
N ILE A 102 -10.15 -6.62 2.06
CA ILE A 102 -9.47 -7.22 0.90
C ILE A 102 -10.28 -7.08 -0.38
N ALA A 103 -11.61 -7.01 -0.30
CA ALA A 103 -12.49 -6.76 -1.45
C ALA A 103 -12.25 -5.41 -2.14
N ALA A 104 -11.62 -4.45 -1.45
CA ALA A 104 -11.24 -3.15 -2.01
C ALA A 104 -9.89 -3.16 -2.73
N TYR A 105 -9.21 -4.30 -2.81
CA TYR A 105 -7.98 -4.43 -3.58
C TYR A 105 -8.27 -4.31 -5.08
N ALA A 106 -7.67 -3.30 -5.70
CA ALA A 106 -7.95 -2.93 -7.10
C ALA A 106 -6.84 -3.37 -8.08
N GLY A 107 -5.93 -4.27 -7.68
CA GLY A 107 -4.84 -4.74 -8.54
C GLY A 107 -3.77 -3.68 -8.88
N ARG A 108 -3.75 -2.55 -8.18
CA ARG A 108 -2.80 -1.45 -8.43
C ARG A 108 -1.46 -1.72 -7.74
N GLY A 109 -0.74 -2.72 -8.22
CA GLY A 109 0.52 -3.20 -7.64
C GLY A 109 0.35 -4.48 -6.81
N PRO A 110 1.44 -5.18 -6.45
CA PRO A 110 1.38 -6.47 -5.80
C PRO A 110 0.60 -6.48 -4.48
N LEU A 111 -0.24 -7.49 -4.29
CA LEU A 111 -1.01 -7.69 -3.05
C LEU A 111 -0.07 -7.83 -1.83
N ALA A 112 1.07 -8.50 -2.03
CA ALA A 112 2.11 -8.61 -1.02
C ALA A 112 2.63 -7.24 -0.55
N ALA A 113 2.77 -6.26 -1.44
CA ALA A 113 3.17 -4.91 -1.08
C ALA A 113 2.10 -4.20 -0.23
N TRP A 114 0.82 -4.39 -0.57
CA TRP A 114 -0.28 -3.83 0.22
C TRP A 114 -0.37 -4.44 1.63
N VAL A 115 -0.23 -5.77 1.73
CA VAL A 115 -0.18 -6.49 3.02
C VAL A 115 1.01 -6.01 3.85
N ARG A 116 2.19 -5.87 3.25
CA ARG A 116 3.39 -5.38 3.92
C ARG A 116 3.21 -3.97 4.50
N VAL A 117 2.69 -3.02 3.71
CA VAL A 117 2.42 -1.66 4.18
C VAL A 117 1.41 -1.68 5.33
N THR A 118 0.39 -2.53 5.24
CA THR A 118 -0.59 -2.71 6.32
C THR A 118 0.07 -3.24 7.58
N ALA A 119 0.95 -4.24 7.46
CA ALA A 119 1.66 -4.84 8.59
C ALA A 119 2.60 -3.83 9.28
N VAL A 120 3.37 -3.06 8.53
CA VAL A 120 4.24 -2.01 9.09
C VAL A 120 3.42 -0.97 9.87
N ARG A 121 2.28 -0.53 9.35
CA ARG A 121 1.40 0.42 10.03
C ARG A 121 0.83 -0.15 11.33
N VAL A 122 0.35 -1.39 11.27
CA VAL A 122 -0.17 -2.09 12.44
C VAL A 122 0.92 -2.23 13.50
N ALA A 123 2.13 -2.61 13.12
CA ALA A 123 3.26 -2.74 14.05
C ALA A 123 3.59 -1.41 14.75
N LEU A 124 3.64 -0.31 13.99
CA LEU A 124 3.85 1.03 14.56
C LEU A 124 2.70 1.47 15.47
N ASP A 125 1.46 1.12 15.15
CA ASP A 125 0.29 1.39 15.99
C ASP A 125 0.35 0.61 17.30
N VAL A 126 0.76 -0.67 17.26
CA VAL A 126 0.95 -1.52 18.45
C VAL A 126 2.07 -0.94 19.34
N GLN A 127 3.21 -0.59 18.74
CA GLN A 127 4.31 0.01 19.52
C GLN A 127 3.92 1.34 20.20
N ARG A 128 3.21 2.21 19.49
CA ARG A 128 2.71 3.46 20.09
C ARG A 128 1.78 3.20 21.28
N LYS A 129 0.92 2.19 21.18
CA LYS A 129 0.04 1.78 22.29
C LYS A 129 0.81 1.20 23.47
N ARG A 130 1.95 0.53 23.22
CA ARG A 130 2.83 -0.02 24.26
C ARG A 130 3.75 1.03 24.90
N GLY A 131 3.72 2.30 24.46
CA GLY A 131 4.55 3.38 24.98
C GLY A 131 6.01 3.36 24.50
N GLY A 132 6.29 2.64 23.41
CA GLY A 132 7.61 2.66 22.77
C GLY A 132 7.84 3.97 22.02
N ASP A 133 9.03 4.56 22.18
CA ASP A 133 9.45 5.77 21.47
C ASP A 133 9.57 5.51 19.97
N PRO A 134 8.77 6.17 19.11
CA PRO A 134 8.84 5.96 17.66
C PRO A 134 10.13 6.50 17.02
N ALA A 135 10.96 7.24 17.77
CA ALA A 135 12.22 7.80 17.28
C ALA A 135 13.37 6.78 17.20
N ALA A 136 13.28 5.64 17.88
CA ALA A 136 14.32 4.61 17.88
C ALA A 136 14.29 3.68 16.65
N GLY A 137 13.21 3.72 15.85
CA GLY A 137 13.07 2.94 14.62
C GLY A 137 13.44 3.76 13.41
N GLY A 138 14.45 3.34 12.67
CA GLY A 138 14.80 3.95 11.38
C GLY A 138 13.57 4.20 10.51
N SER A 139 13.63 5.26 9.73
CA SER A 139 12.58 5.76 8.85
C SER A 139 11.65 4.64 8.33
N ALA A 140 10.35 4.81 8.46
CA ALA A 140 9.35 3.88 7.91
C ALA A 140 9.61 3.57 6.42
N SER A 141 10.33 4.44 5.72
CA SER A 141 10.88 4.28 4.38
C SER A 141 11.84 3.09 4.28
N GLN A 142 12.77 2.94 5.21
CA GLN A 142 13.73 1.83 5.21
C GLN A 142 13.08 0.49 5.62
N LEU A 143 12.01 0.53 6.41
CA LEU A 143 11.29 -0.66 6.87
C LEU A 143 10.42 -1.30 5.76
N ALA A 144 9.89 -0.49 4.86
CA ALA A 144 9.11 -0.96 3.72
C ALA A 144 9.99 -1.41 2.53
N ALA A 145 11.29 -1.15 2.57
CA ALA A 145 12.24 -1.43 1.49
C ALA A 145 12.77 -2.88 1.44
N GLY A 146 12.37 -3.76 2.36
CA GLY A 146 12.79 -5.16 2.37
C GLY A 146 12.10 -6.00 1.30
N GLU A 147 12.90 -6.58 0.40
CA GLU A 147 12.59 -7.64 -0.56
C GLU A 147 11.34 -7.41 -1.43
N LEU A 148 11.48 -6.51 -2.38
CA LEU A 148 10.73 -6.54 -3.63
C LEU A 148 11.34 -7.60 -4.54
N ASP A 149 10.54 -8.08 -5.52
CA ASP A 149 11.02 -8.75 -6.70
C ASP A 149 12.43 -8.21 -7.09
N PRO A 150 13.41 -9.08 -7.37
CA PRO A 150 14.76 -8.66 -7.74
C PRO A 150 14.79 -7.61 -8.85
N GLU A 151 13.87 -7.69 -9.81
CA GLU A 151 13.71 -6.71 -10.89
C GLU A 151 13.22 -5.36 -10.36
N ALA A 152 12.20 -5.36 -9.49
CA ALA A 152 11.72 -4.15 -8.85
C ALA A 152 12.74 -3.54 -7.87
N ALA A 153 13.59 -4.36 -7.24
CA ALA A 153 14.69 -3.89 -6.41
C ALA A 153 15.79 -3.24 -7.25
N LEU A 154 16.10 -3.80 -8.43
CA LEU A 154 17.06 -3.24 -9.38
C LEU A 154 16.58 -1.92 -9.97
N ILE A 155 15.32 -1.86 -10.41
CA ILE A 155 14.67 -0.65 -10.90
C ILE A 155 14.68 0.43 -9.80
N ARG A 156 14.37 0.06 -8.56
CA ARG A 156 14.45 0.98 -7.43
C ARG A 156 15.86 1.51 -7.22
N ALA A 157 16.87 0.64 -7.13
CA ALA A 157 18.26 1.04 -6.92
C ALA A 157 18.74 1.98 -8.02
N ARG A 158 18.30 1.73 -9.26
CA ARG A 158 18.64 2.57 -10.43
C ARG A 158 18.00 3.96 -10.36
N TYR A 159 16.73 4.05 -9.98
CA TYR A 159 15.97 5.31 -10.03
C TYR A 159 15.67 5.92 -8.65
N GLN A 160 16.24 5.39 -7.58
CA GLN A 160 15.99 5.86 -6.22
C GLN A 160 16.30 7.36 -6.05
N ARG A 161 17.44 7.82 -6.58
CA ARG A 161 17.88 9.21 -6.47
C ARG A 161 16.95 10.14 -7.25
N ASP A 162 16.56 9.75 -8.44
CA ASP A 162 15.68 10.54 -9.30
C ASP A 162 14.28 10.63 -8.68
N TYR A 163 13.80 9.53 -8.11
CA TYR A 163 12.54 9.50 -7.36
C TYR A 163 12.58 10.41 -6.12
N GLU A 164 13.65 10.34 -5.32
CA GLU A 164 13.80 11.18 -4.13
C GLU A 164 13.92 12.68 -4.51
N ALA A 165 14.60 13.00 -5.58
CA ALA A 165 14.69 14.35 -6.11
C ALA A 165 13.30 14.84 -6.56
N ALA A 166 12.61 14.08 -7.41
CA ALA A 166 11.27 14.42 -7.90
C ALA A 166 10.25 14.57 -6.76
N LEU A 167 10.31 13.71 -5.74
CA LEU A 167 9.44 13.81 -4.56
C LEU A 167 9.76 15.07 -3.74
N ARG A 168 11.04 15.37 -3.50
CA ARG A 168 11.47 16.57 -2.74
C ARG A 168 11.00 17.85 -3.43
N GLU A 169 11.15 17.94 -4.74
CA GLU A 169 10.68 19.07 -5.54
C GLU A 169 9.15 19.18 -5.49
N ALA A 170 8.42 18.07 -5.68
CA ALA A 170 6.96 18.06 -5.59
C ALA A 170 6.46 18.49 -4.20
N LEU A 171 7.16 18.10 -3.13
CA LEU A 171 6.83 18.56 -1.77
C LEU A 171 7.14 20.05 -1.58
N GLY A 172 8.17 20.57 -2.24
CA GLY A 172 8.53 22.00 -2.22
C GLY A 172 7.45 22.89 -2.83
N GLU A 173 6.73 22.42 -3.84
CA GLU A 173 5.63 23.15 -4.51
C GLU A 173 4.33 23.19 -3.69
N LEU A 174 4.19 22.37 -2.66
CA LEU A 174 3.02 22.37 -1.82
C LEU A 174 2.93 23.64 -0.98
N THR A 175 1.72 24.15 -0.83
CA THR A 175 1.43 25.20 0.13
C THR A 175 1.68 24.74 1.58
N ALA A 176 1.88 25.68 2.50
CA ALA A 176 2.07 25.35 3.91
C ALA A 176 0.89 24.52 4.49
N LYS A 177 -0.35 24.85 4.08
CA LYS A 177 -1.55 24.08 4.48
C LYS A 177 -1.49 22.64 3.98
N GLN A 178 -1.15 22.44 2.71
CA GLN A 178 -1.06 21.12 2.08
C GLN A 178 0.02 20.26 2.74
N ARG A 179 1.18 20.84 2.99
CA ARG A 179 2.30 20.20 3.66
C ARG A 179 1.95 19.78 5.08
N ASN A 180 1.24 20.65 5.82
CA ASN A 180 0.79 20.33 7.16
C ASN A 180 -0.25 19.21 7.18
N LEU A 181 -1.20 19.18 6.23
CA LEU A 181 -2.17 18.10 6.09
C LEU A 181 -1.49 16.75 5.87
N LEU A 182 -0.48 16.69 4.99
CA LEU A 182 0.29 15.48 4.76
C LEU A 182 1.07 15.06 6.01
N ARG A 183 1.72 16.01 6.70
CA ARG A 183 2.44 15.73 7.95
C ARG A 183 1.51 15.14 9.00
N MET A 184 0.38 15.80 9.26
CA MET A 184 -0.60 15.32 10.25
C MET A 184 -1.08 13.90 9.93
N HIS A 185 -1.31 13.58 8.65
CA HIS A 185 -1.81 12.27 8.26
C HIS A 185 -0.73 11.19 8.20
N PHE A 186 0.43 11.48 7.59
CA PHE A 186 1.45 10.48 7.28
C PHE A 186 2.55 10.37 8.33
N VAL A 187 2.86 11.44 9.04
CA VAL A 187 3.91 11.48 10.09
C VAL A 187 3.26 11.36 11.46
N ASP A 188 2.32 12.24 11.78
CA ASP A 188 1.69 12.29 13.10
C ASP A 188 0.58 11.22 13.25
N GLY A 189 0.26 10.47 12.18
CA GLY A 189 -0.72 9.38 12.18
C GLY A 189 -2.14 9.80 12.56
N MET A 190 -2.49 11.08 12.35
CA MET A 190 -3.81 11.58 12.68
C MET A 190 -4.88 11.01 11.75
N THR A 191 -6.02 10.61 12.32
CA THR A 191 -7.16 10.16 11.53
C THR A 191 -7.81 11.34 10.81
N VAL A 192 -8.55 11.04 9.74
CA VAL A 192 -9.27 12.08 8.96
C VAL A 192 -10.30 12.84 9.82
N GLU A 193 -10.88 12.18 10.83
CA GLU A 193 -11.78 12.78 11.81
C GLU A 193 -11.06 13.85 12.63
N ARG A 194 -9.88 13.53 13.18
CA ARG A 194 -9.08 14.46 13.97
C ARG A 194 -8.58 15.63 13.12
N ILE A 195 -8.18 15.38 11.88
CA ILE A 195 -7.81 16.41 10.91
C ILE A 195 -9.03 17.29 10.60
N GLY A 196 -10.20 16.70 10.37
CA GLY A 196 -11.44 17.44 10.16
C GLY A 196 -11.77 18.37 11.32
N THR A 197 -11.63 17.90 12.57
CA THR A 197 -11.81 18.69 13.78
C THR A 197 -10.80 19.84 13.86
N ALA A 198 -9.51 19.57 13.61
CA ALA A 198 -8.45 20.57 13.65
C ALA A 198 -8.67 21.71 12.64
N TYR A 199 -9.18 21.38 11.45
CA TYR A 199 -9.49 22.36 10.40
C TYR A 199 -10.92 22.85 10.40
N ARG A 200 -11.75 22.42 11.36
CA ARG A 200 -13.20 22.77 11.48
C ARG A 200 -13.98 22.44 10.21
N VAL A 201 -13.73 21.29 9.63
CA VAL A 201 -14.43 20.77 8.44
C VAL A 201 -14.96 19.36 8.69
N HIS A 202 -15.95 18.96 7.89
CA HIS A 202 -16.46 17.59 7.97
C HIS A 202 -15.39 16.57 7.56
N ARG A 203 -15.39 15.38 8.20
CA ARG A 203 -14.42 14.29 7.93
C ARG A 203 -14.29 13.95 6.45
N ALA A 204 -15.41 13.96 5.70
CA ALA A 204 -15.41 13.68 4.27
C ALA A 204 -14.64 14.75 3.46
N THR A 205 -14.63 16.01 3.92
CA THR A 205 -13.84 17.07 3.31
C THR A 205 -12.35 16.87 3.57
N ALA A 206 -11.96 16.52 4.80
CA ALA A 206 -10.57 16.20 5.15
C ALA A 206 -10.09 14.99 4.34
N ALA A 207 -10.90 13.94 4.23
CA ALA A 207 -10.58 12.76 3.43
C ALA A 207 -10.33 13.11 1.96
N ARG A 208 -11.21 13.91 1.34
CA ARG A 208 -11.03 14.38 -0.05
C ARG A 208 -9.77 15.19 -0.23
N TRP A 209 -9.40 16.05 0.71
CA TRP A 209 -8.15 16.81 0.64
C TRP A 209 -6.93 15.91 0.61
N ILE A 210 -6.88 14.87 1.45
CA ILE A 210 -5.75 13.94 1.50
C ILE A 210 -5.66 13.11 0.21
N VAL A 211 -6.80 12.62 -0.31
CA VAL A 211 -6.86 11.88 -1.57
C VAL A 211 -6.36 12.75 -2.73
N GLU A 212 -6.84 13.98 -2.81
CA GLU A 212 -6.46 14.92 -3.88
C GLU A 212 -4.98 15.32 -3.79
N LEU A 213 -4.47 15.59 -2.59
CA LEU A 213 -3.05 15.88 -2.39
C LEU A 213 -2.16 14.70 -2.80
N ARG A 214 -2.58 13.48 -2.46
CA ARG A 214 -1.85 12.28 -2.87
C ARG A 214 -1.83 12.15 -4.39
N ARG A 215 -2.96 12.40 -5.06
CA ARG A 215 -3.05 12.38 -6.52
C ARG A 215 -2.12 13.43 -7.13
N GLN A 216 -2.17 14.68 -6.66
CA GLN A 216 -1.34 15.78 -7.14
C GLN A 216 0.17 15.46 -7.00
N LEU A 217 0.58 14.91 -5.86
CA LEU A 217 1.97 14.49 -5.66
C LEU A 217 2.41 13.40 -6.63
N LEU A 218 1.57 12.39 -6.84
CA LEU A 218 1.86 11.31 -7.79
C LEU A 218 2.00 11.87 -9.21
N ASP A 219 1.05 12.70 -9.64
CA ASP A 219 1.08 13.32 -10.97
C ASP A 219 2.34 14.17 -11.16
N ALA A 220 2.70 14.97 -10.14
CA ALA A 220 3.91 15.79 -10.17
C ALA A 220 5.20 14.94 -10.25
N ILE A 221 5.29 13.85 -9.51
CA ILE A 221 6.42 12.92 -9.55
C ILE A 221 6.50 12.25 -10.94
N TYR A 222 5.37 11.76 -11.46
CA TYR A 222 5.34 11.10 -12.77
C TYR A 222 5.75 12.03 -13.90
N HIS A 223 5.28 13.26 -13.87
CA HIS A 223 5.65 14.26 -14.86
C HIS A 223 7.17 14.53 -14.86
N ARG A 224 7.78 14.66 -13.68
CA ARG A 224 9.23 14.87 -13.54
C ARG A 224 10.04 13.67 -13.97
N LEU A 225 9.68 12.48 -13.50
CA LEU A 225 10.40 11.27 -13.90
C LEU A 225 10.27 10.98 -15.39
N GLY A 226 9.09 11.20 -15.97
CA GLY A 226 8.89 11.05 -17.41
C GLY A 226 9.72 12.02 -18.24
N ALA A 227 9.89 13.26 -17.78
CA ALA A 227 10.72 14.27 -18.44
C ALA A 227 12.24 14.01 -18.32
N GLN A 228 12.67 13.43 -17.18
CA GLN A 228 14.09 13.22 -16.88
C GLN A 228 14.67 11.92 -17.43
N LEU A 229 13.87 10.85 -17.48
CA LEU A 229 14.40 9.48 -17.63
C LEU A 229 14.23 8.90 -19.04
N ALA A 230 13.56 9.55 -19.97
CA ALA A 230 13.32 9.06 -21.34
C ALA A 230 12.99 7.54 -21.40
N LEU A 231 12.18 7.05 -20.47
CA LEU A 231 11.87 5.64 -20.28
C LEU A 231 10.94 5.11 -21.36
N GLY A 232 11.14 3.85 -21.75
CA GLY A 232 10.17 3.11 -22.55
C GLY A 232 8.84 2.89 -21.80
N PRO A 233 7.73 2.63 -22.51
CA PRO A 233 6.40 2.47 -21.88
C PRO A 233 6.34 1.42 -20.75
N SER A 234 7.03 0.28 -20.92
CA SER A 234 7.07 -0.81 -19.93
C SER A 234 7.91 -0.45 -18.70
N GLU A 235 9.07 0.18 -18.89
CA GLU A 235 9.91 0.66 -17.79
C GLU A 235 9.21 1.75 -16.99
N PHE A 236 8.52 2.66 -17.67
CA PHE A 236 7.72 3.70 -17.03
C PHE A 236 6.56 3.11 -16.22
N ALA A 237 5.86 2.10 -16.74
CA ALA A 237 4.80 1.41 -16.01
C ALA A 237 5.33 0.72 -14.74
N SER A 238 6.47 0.03 -14.82
CA SER A 238 7.12 -0.62 -13.69
C SER A 238 7.57 0.41 -12.65
N LEU A 239 8.19 1.51 -13.08
CA LEU A 239 8.59 2.60 -12.19
C LEU A 239 7.39 3.25 -11.50
N THR A 240 6.29 3.50 -12.20
CA THR A 240 5.07 4.08 -11.62
C THR A 240 4.44 3.17 -10.57
N ALA A 241 4.47 1.85 -10.76
CA ALA A 241 4.03 0.88 -9.76
C ALA A 241 4.87 0.97 -8.48
N VAL A 242 6.21 1.04 -8.61
CA VAL A 242 7.16 1.22 -7.50
C VAL A 242 6.91 2.55 -6.79
N VAL A 243 6.82 3.67 -7.52
CA VAL A 243 6.56 5.02 -6.98
C VAL A 243 5.26 5.04 -6.17
N ARG A 244 4.20 4.48 -6.72
CA ARG A 244 2.89 4.44 -6.06
C ARG A 244 2.89 3.63 -4.77
N SER A 245 3.63 2.52 -4.73
CA SER A 245 3.79 1.69 -3.53
C SER A 245 4.63 2.37 -2.44
N GLN A 246 5.59 3.21 -2.83
CA GLN A 246 6.55 3.84 -1.93
C GLN A 246 6.13 5.22 -1.42
N LEU A 247 5.28 5.95 -2.14
CA LEU A 247 4.93 7.33 -1.79
C LEU A 247 4.55 7.49 -0.31
N HIS A 248 3.84 6.53 0.23
CA HIS A 248 3.37 6.55 1.61
C HIS A 248 4.49 6.50 2.64
N VAL A 249 5.52 5.77 2.31
CA VAL A 249 6.70 5.51 3.14
C VAL A 249 7.68 6.67 3.05
N SER A 250 7.89 7.16 1.83
CA SER A 250 8.80 8.28 1.56
C SER A 250 8.28 9.60 2.14
N LEU A 251 6.95 9.81 2.17
CA LEU A 251 6.35 10.98 2.81
C LEU A 251 6.65 11.03 4.32
N GLY A 252 6.60 9.88 5.02
CA GLY A 252 6.96 9.80 6.43
C GLY A 252 8.40 10.23 6.70
N GLY A 253 9.34 9.81 5.85
CA GLY A 253 10.75 10.15 5.98
C GLY A 253 11.07 11.63 5.69
N LEU A 254 10.51 12.19 4.61
CA LEU A 254 10.83 13.55 4.18
C LEU A 254 10.08 14.65 4.95
N LEU A 255 8.87 14.39 5.40
CA LEU A 255 8.08 15.35 6.19
C LEU A 255 8.37 15.27 7.70
N GLY A 256 8.95 14.17 8.17
CA GLY A 256 9.33 13.95 9.57
C GLY A 256 10.73 14.45 9.91
N ALA A 257 11.60 14.72 8.95
CA ALA A 257 12.91 15.31 9.20
C ALA A 257 12.73 16.79 9.64
N PRO A 258 13.37 17.25 10.73
CA PRO A 258 13.40 18.68 11.06
C PRO A 258 14.11 19.47 9.95
N PRO A 259 13.75 20.74 9.75
CA PRO A 259 14.37 21.60 8.75
C PRO A 259 15.87 21.80 8.99
#